data_e6cf58f8ae5b32ac061612cfaf4c2c6a
#
_entry.id   e6cf58f8ae5b32ac061612cfaf4c2c6a
#
_cell.length_a   1.000
_cell.length_b   1.000
_cell.length_c   1.000
_cell.angle_alpha   90.00
_cell.angle_beta   90.00
_cell.angle_gamma   90.00
#
_symmetry.space_group_name_H-M   'P 1'
#
loop_
_entity.id
_entity.type
_entity.pdbx_description
1 polymer ?
#
loop_
_entity_poly.entity_id
_entity_poly.type
_entity_poly.pdbx_seq_one_letter_code
_entity_poly.pdbx_strand_id
1 'polypeptide(L)'
;MVLRAVCGLALLGPALAAPAGAAVTPAATTAAAAGTTVAGNVRYELIGRWDVAKLNQILTSDSPKFFGVSVAYTPARNAVKLYRVTYASVIPEQGNRPITATGLLAVPETGATAFPLLSYQHGTVYGKQQVPSFPDQSPETALAIAQFAGQGYLLIGADYFGMGVSSEPEGYMVKASHQQATYDMLMASRAVLAHMKLTAPKLFIGGWSQGGFVTMAFLEKLESAGVPVTAAATASAPVDVMATLSGFLDFPRKNDADWISTLFILSSFSFENYYRVPGLARALLTPEYYDVARKAYERQPFNPADVPTDLHKLLRPEYFDAQFFAGSAYGRLLADTQAYRWVIKSPVRNYFGETDEAITPGIGQLAMTYQRAMGSGNMAVEAVSTGNTSHRGTYATAVPQWKRWFDSK
;
A
#
# COMPACT_ATOMS: atom_id res chain seq x y z
N MET A 1 -20.06 27.67 23.35
CA MET A 1 -19.50 28.23 22.13
C MET A 1 -18.06 27.71 22.06
N VAL A 2 -17.91 26.49 21.55
CA VAL A 2 -16.61 25.79 21.47
C VAL A 2 -16.24 25.70 19.98
N LEU A 3 -15.17 26.39 19.63
CA LEU A 3 -14.61 26.44 18.28
C LEU A 3 -14.16 25.01 17.89
N ARG A 4 -14.84 24.40 16.93
CA ARG A 4 -14.39 23.15 16.30
C ARG A 4 -13.25 23.50 15.32
N ALA A 5 -12.05 23.02 15.61
CA ALA A 5 -10.96 23.02 14.66
C ALA A 5 -11.30 22.02 13.54
N VAL A 6 -11.58 22.55 12.35
CA VAL A 6 -11.72 21.80 11.12
C VAL A 6 -10.30 21.39 10.72
N CYS A 7 -9.93 20.13 10.98
CA CYS A 7 -8.75 19.50 10.36
C CYS A 7 -9.11 19.16 8.91
N GLY A 8 -8.97 20.19 8.05
CA GLY A 8 -9.23 20.06 6.63
C GLY A 8 -8.25 19.12 5.92
N LEU A 9 -8.72 18.53 4.84
CA LEU A 9 -7.98 17.80 3.81
C LEU A 9 -6.78 18.63 3.28
N ALA A 10 -5.67 18.65 3.99
CA ALA A 10 -4.44 19.29 3.52
C ALA A 10 -3.56 18.25 2.81
N LEU A 11 -3.99 17.81 1.63
CA LEU A 11 -3.16 17.02 0.70
C LEU A 11 -3.08 17.66 -0.70
N LEU A 12 -3.56 18.91 -0.86
CA LEU A 12 -3.33 19.71 -2.07
C LEU A 12 -2.68 21.00 -1.63
N GLY A 13 -1.39 21.14 -1.85
CA GLY A 13 -0.69 22.41 -1.75
C GLY A 13 -1.28 23.41 -2.75
N PRO A 14 -1.40 24.71 -2.41
CA PRO A 14 -1.93 25.71 -3.31
C PRO A 14 -1.00 25.86 -4.51
N ALA A 15 -1.57 25.87 -5.71
CA ALA A 15 -0.90 26.38 -6.89
C ALA A 15 -0.66 27.89 -6.69
N LEU A 16 0.56 28.28 -6.36
CA LEU A 16 0.99 29.66 -6.36
C LEU A 16 1.07 30.13 -7.82
N ALA A 17 0.25 31.10 -8.17
CA ALA A 17 0.36 31.82 -9.41
C ALA A 17 1.72 32.51 -9.45
N ALA A 18 2.54 32.18 -10.43
CA ALA A 18 3.84 32.83 -10.66
C ALA A 18 3.65 34.21 -11.33
N PRO A 19 4.41 35.24 -10.93
CA PRO A 19 4.47 36.48 -11.67
C PRO A 19 5.21 36.26 -13.00
N ALA A 20 4.69 36.86 -14.06
CA ALA A 20 5.31 36.86 -15.38
C ALA A 20 6.65 37.61 -15.37
N GLY A 21 7.67 36.99 -15.96
CA GLY A 21 8.83 37.68 -16.48
C GLY A 21 10.18 37.44 -15.79
N ALA A 22 10.79 36.29 -16.03
CA ALA A 22 12.24 36.14 -16.12
C ALA A 22 12.55 35.01 -17.09
N ALA A 23 13.34 35.25 -18.11
CA ALA A 23 13.79 34.24 -19.06
C ALA A 23 14.62 33.18 -18.31
N VAL A 24 14.06 31.98 -18.16
CA VAL A 24 14.76 30.84 -17.60
C VAL A 24 15.57 30.21 -18.73
N THR A 25 16.89 30.31 -18.63
CA THR A 25 17.82 29.48 -19.41
C THR A 25 17.44 28.03 -19.25
N PRO A 26 17.32 27.19 -20.31
CA PRO A 26 16.98 25.80 -20.15
C PRO A 26 18.08 25.11 -19.35
N ALA A 27 17.72 24.62 -18.17
CA ALA A 27 18.56 23.69 -17.42
C ALA A 27 18.87 22.50 -18.32
N ALA A 28 20.15 22.14 -18.40
CA ALA A 28 20.62 21.00 -19.15
C ALA A 28 19.79 19.76 -18.75
N THR A 29 19.06 19.23 -19.71
CA THR A 29 18.40 17.93 -19.62
C THR A 29 19.51 16.89 -19.40
N THR A 30 19.72 16.49 -18.16
CA THR A 30 20.51 15.30 -17.87
C THR A 30 19.83 14.14 -18.60
N ALA A 31 20.48 13.62 -19.63
CA ALA A 31 20.04 12.45 -20.35
C ALA A 31 19.71 11.37 -19.31
N ALA A 32 18.47 10.87 -19.32
CA ALA A 32 18.08 9.76 -18.48
C ALA A 32 19.07 8.62 -18.70
N ALA A 33 19.74 8.17 -17.65
CA ALA A 33 20.71 7.09 -17.75
C ALA A 33 20.00 5.89 -18.40
N ALA A 34 20.53 5.39 -19.51
CA ALA A 34 19.95 4.25 -20.22
C ALA A 34 19.83 3.08 -19.24
N GLY A 35 18.61 2.61 -18.99
CA GLY A 35 18.38 1.52 -18.04
C GLY A 35 19.06 0.22 -18.50
N THR A 36 19.51 -0.58 -17.54
CA THR A 36 20.13 -1.88 -17.79
C THR A 36 19.06 -2.96 -17.90
N THR A 37 19.09 -3.75 -18.99
CA THR A 37 18.23 -4.92 -19.15
C THR A 37 18.97 -6.16 -18.66
N VAL A 38 18.28 -6.98 -17.87
CA VAL A 38 18.77 -8.26 -17.35
C VAL A 38 17.87 -9.41 -17.82
N ALA A 39 18.13 -10.64 -17.37
CA ALA A 39 17.38 -11.82 -17.77
C ALA A 39 15.85 -11.64 -17.63
N GLY A 40 15.06 -12.23 -18.55
CA GLY A 40 13.59 -12.21 -18.50
C GLY A 40 12.95 -10.87 -18.85
N ASN A 41 13.62 -10.01 -19.65
CA ASN A 41 13.14 -8.67 -20.01
C ASN A 41 12.91 -7.73 -18.82
N VAL A 42 13.59 -7.98 -17.71
CA VAL A 42 13.61 -7.07 -16.57
C VAL A 42 14.60 -5.94 -16.86
N ARG A 43 14.13 -4.71 -16.71
CA ARG A 43 14.96 -3.51 -16.84
C ARG A 43 15.02 -2.79 -15.50
N TYR A 44 16.18 -2.23 -15.15
CA TYR A 44 16.29 -1.35 -14.01
C TYR A 44 17.09 -0.08 -14.36
N GLU A 45 16.76 1.02 -13.71
CA GLU A 45 17.40 2.31 -13.90
C GLU A 45 17.57 3.01 -12.56
N LEU A 46 18.71 3.69 -12.36
CA LEU A 46 18.95 4.52 -11.18
C LEU A 46 18.05 5.76 -11.26
N ILE A 47 17.15 5.94 -10.27
CA ILE A 47 16.25 7.09 -10.18
C ILE A 47 16.67 8.10 -9.10
N GLY A 48 17.58 7.73 -8.21
CA GLY A 48 18.07 8.62 -7.18
C GLY A 48 19.02 7.95 -6.20
N ARG A 49 19.57 8.80 -5.35
CA ARG A 49 20.39 8.39 -4.21
C ARG A 49 20.05 9.28 -3.02
N TRP A 50 19.69 8.67 -1.91
CA TRP A 50 19.46 9.37 -0.65
C TRP A 50 20.64 9.14 0.29
N ASP A 51 21.23 10.23 0.74
CA ASP A 51 22.30 10.18 1.74
C ASP A 51 21.76 10.01 3.17
N VAL A 52 22.65 9.84 4.12
CA VAL A 52 22.30 9.65 5.52
C VAL A 52 21.55 10.86 6.09
N ALA A 53 21.89 12.07 5.65
CA ALA A 53 21.23 13.29 6.12
C ALA A 53 19.76 13.32 5.66
N LYS A 54 19.48 13.05 4.37
CA LYS A 54 18.12 12.95 3.82
C LYS A 54 17.31 11.86 4.54
N LEU A 55 17.90 10.69 4.74
CA LEU A 55 17.21 9.58 5.42
C LEU A 55 16.87 9.95 6.87
N ASN A 56 17.77 10.59 7.60
CA ASN A 56 17.49 11.04 8.96
C ASN A 56 16.49 12.19 9.01
N GLN A 57 16.47 13.10 8.04
CA GLN A 57 15.41 14.10 7.90
C GLN A 57 14.04 13.45 7.74
N ILE A 58 13.92 12.40 6.92
CA ILE A 58 12.67 11.63 6.78
C ILE A 58 12.22 11.07 8.13
N LEU A 59 13.14 10.47 8.91
CA LEU A 59 12.82 9.86 10.20
C LEU A 59 12.42 10.89 11.26
N THR A 60 13.08 12.06 11.30
CA THR A 60 12.95 13.01 12.42
C THR A 60 12.02 14.18 12.15
N SER A 61 11.71 14.49 10.90
CA SER A 61 10.92 15.66 10.47
C SER A 61 9.75 15.28 9.56
N ASP A 62 10.03 14.64 8.42
CA ASP A 62 9.02 14.45 7.38
C ASP A 62 7.95 13.43 7.82
N SER A 63 8.38 12.30 8.43
CA SER A 63 7.47 11.27 8.95
C SER A 63 6.59 11.76 10.10
N PRO A 64 7.11 12.41 11.16
CA PRO A 64 6.25 12.99 12.19
C PRO A 64 5.21 13.97 11.65
N LYS A 65 5.60 14.80 10.68
CA LYS A 65 4.68 15.74 10.04
C LYS A 65 3.57 15.05 9.25
N PHE A 66 3.90 13.99 8.51
CA PHE A 66 2.93 13.27 7.67
C PHE A 66 2.01 12.37 8.51
N PHE A 67 2.57 11.64 9.47
CA PHE A 67 1.81 10.67 10.26
C PHE A 67 1.12 11.28 11.50
N GLY A 68 1.44 12.54 11.84
CA GLY A 68 0.84 13.24 12.98
C GLY A 68 1.28 12.72 14.34
N VAL A 69 2.37 11.95 14.39
CA VAL A 69 2.91 11.36 15.63
C VAL A 69 4.43 11.34 15.60
N SER A 70 5.06 11.68 16.73
CA SER A 70 6.50 11.58 16.91
C SER A 70 6.88 10.20 17.44
N VAL A 71 7.71 9.49 16.69
CA VAL A 71 8.20 8.16 17.04
C VAL A 71 9.73 8.17 17.03
N ALA A 72 10.34 7.51 18.03
CA ALA A 72 11.77 7.34 18.06
C ALA A 72 12.19 6.24 17.09
N TYR A 73 12.66 6.63 15.92
CA TYR A 73 13.26 5.74 14.94
C TYR A 73 14.74 5.55 15.18
N THR A 74 15.29 4.39 14.79
CA THR A 74 16.73 4.21 14.77
C THR A 74 17.34 5.01 13.61
N PRO A 75 18.35 5.87 13.84
CA PRO A 75 18.94 6.68 12.79
C PRO A 75 19.54 5.86 11.65
N ALA A 76 19.39 6.32 10.41
CA ALA A 76 20.02 5.72 9.24
C ALA A 76 21.57 5.81 9.38
N ARG A 77 22.25 4.76 8.92
CA ARG A 77 23.71 4.62 9.02
C ARG A 77 24.43 4.62 7.68
N ASN A 78 23.71 4.33 6.61
CA ASN A 78 24.25 4.27 5.25
C ASN A 78 23.34 4.98 4.26
N ALA A 79 23.91 5.51 3.20
CA ALA A 79 23.19 6.00 2.06
C ALA A 79 22.51 4.87 1.28
N VAL A 80 21.55 5.19 0.44
CA VAL A 80 20.73 4.24 -0.32
C VAL A 80 20.63 4.67 -1.79
N LYS A 81 20.90 3.75 -2.71
CA LYS A 81 20.61 3.92 -4.14
C LYS A 81 19.21 3.41 -4.42
N LEU A 82 18.47 4.18 -5.22
CA LEU A 82 17.08 3.92 -5.58
C LEU A 82 17.00 3.60 -7.06
N TYR A 83 16.41 2.45 -7.37
CA TYR A 83 16.24 1.99 -8.74
C TYR A 83 14.77 1.75 -9.03
N ARG A 84 14.29 2.24 -10.20
CA ARG A 84 13.03 1.75 -10.75
C ARG A 84 13.29 0.45 -11.48
N VAL A 85 12.48 -0.56 -11.19
CA VAL A 85 12.49 -1.85 -11.87
C VAL A 85 11.24 -1.93 -12.74
N THR A 86 11.43 -2.24 -14.04
CA THR A 86 10.35 -2.47 -15.01
C THR A 86 10.37 -3.93 -15.41
N TYR A 87 9.22 -4.59 -15.36
CA TYR A 87 9.12 -6.03 -15.58
C TYR A 87 7.80 -6.42 -16.25
N ALA A 88 7.81 -7.58 -16.93
CA ALA A 88 6.61 -8.19 -17.48
C ALA A 88 5.78 -8.82 -16.37
N SER A 89 4.47 -8.66 -16.43
CA SER A 89 3.50 -9.25 -15.52
C SER A 89 2.21 -9.59 -16.26
N VAL A 90 1.20 -10.09 -15.55
CA VAL A 90 -0.11 -10.42 -16.12
C VAL A 90 -1.24 -10.00 -15.17
N ILE A 91 -2.43 -9.73 -15.72
CA ILE A 91 -3.66 -9.54 -14.94
C ILE A 91 -4.40 -10.88 -14.88
N PRO A 92 -4.40 -11.58 -13.73
CA PRO A 92 -4.99 -12.92 -13.58
C PRO A 92 -6.49 -12.92 -13.87
N GLU A 93 -7.24 -11.93 -13.39
CA GLU A 93 -8.68 -11.81 -13.55
C GLU A 93 -9.12 -11.64 -15.01
N GLN A 94 -8.15 -11.36 -15.89
CA GLN A 94 -8.38 -11.18 -17.33
C GLN A 94 -7.73 -12.29 -18.16
N GLY A 95 -7.67 -13.51 -17.63
CA GLY A 95 -7.08 -14.65 -18.33
C GLY A 95 -5.56 -14.53 -18.51
N ASN A 96 -4.88 -13.95 -17.52
CA ASN A 96 -3.44 -13.67 -17.55
C ASN A 96 -3.03 -12.72 -18.69
N ARG A 97 -3.83 -11.69 -18.94
CA ARG A 97 -3.52 -10.67 -19.95
C ARG A 97 -2.18 -10.01 -19.68
N PRO A 98 -1.22 -10.04 -20.62
CA PRO A 98 0.11 -9.49 -20.42
C PRO A 98 0.08 -7.97 -20.19
N ILE A 99 0.92 -7.50 -19.27
CA ILE A 99 1.16 -6.08 -18.98
C ILE A 99 2.63 -5.83 -18.65
N THR A 100 2.99 -4.55 -18.62
CA THR A 100 4.25 -4.09 -18.03
C THR A 100 3.96 -3.45 -16.68
N ALA A 101 4.73 -3.82 -15.67
CA ALA A 101 4.63 -3.29 -14.32
C ALA A 101 5.94 -2.65 -13.87
N THR A 102 5.86 -1.82 -12.84
CA THR A 102 7.01 -1.15 -12.23
C THR A 102 7.01 -1.28 -10.72
N GLY A 103 8.18 -1.02 -10.14
CA GLY A 103 8.37 -0.94 -8.70
C GLY A 103 9.75 -0.37 -8.35
N LEU A 104 10.00 -0.30 -7.05
CA LEU A 104 11.24 0.20 -6.46
C LEU A 104 12.14 -0.95 -6.02
N LEU A 105 13.45 -0.81 -6.27
CA LEU A 105 14.51 -1.51 -5.56
C LEU A 105 15.42 -0.48 -4.89
N ALA A 106 15.50 -0.50 -3.56
CA ALA A 106 16.41 0.33 -2.78
C ALA A 106 17.58 -0.52 -2.25
N VAL A 107 18.79 -0.08 -2.55
CA VAL A 107 20.04 -0.81 -2.25
C VAL A 107 20.89 0.03 -1.31
N PRO A 108 21.21 -0.47 -0.09
CA PRO A 108 22.10 0.23 0.84
C PRO A 108 23.52 0.32 0.31
N GLU A 109 24.16 1.47 0.45
CA GLU A 109 25.57 1.67 0.11
C GLU A 109 26.46 1.28 1.29
N THR A 110 26.77 -0.01 1.35
CA THR A 110 27.72 -0.59 2.29
C THR A 110 28.75 -1.43 1.53
N GLY A 111 29.74 -1.97 2.11
CA GLY A 111 30.66 -2.90 1.45
C GLY A 111 30.14 -4.35 1.38
N ALA A 112 28.93 -4.62 1.88
CA ALA A 112 28.37 -5.97 1.94
C ALA A 112 27.78 -6.40 0.60
N THR A 113 27.70 -7.72 0.38
CA THR A 113 27.07 -8.35 -0.80
C THR A 113 25.84 -9.20 -0.43
N ALA A 114 25.58 -9.40 0.86
CA ALA A 114 24.45 -10.15 1.37
C ALA A 114 23.66 -9.28 2.37
N PHE A 115 22.34 -9.20 2.16
CA PHE A 115 21.45 -8.34 2.93
C PHE A 115 20.12 -9.04 3.24
N PRO A 116 19.46 -8.78 4.38
CA PRO A 116 18.05 -9.09 4.51
C PRO A 116 17.24 -8.25 3.51
N LEU A 117 16.18 -8.81 2.96
CA LEU A 117 15.28 -8.15 2.00
C LEU A 117 13.92 -7.91 2.66
N LEU A 118 13.46 -6.67 2.62
CA LEU A 118 12.07 -6.32 2.91
C LEU A 118 11.32 -6.07 1.58
N SER A 119 10.25 -6.83 1.33
CA SER A 119 9.24 -6.45 0.35
C SER A 119 8.18 -5.64 1.07
N TYR A 120 8.09 -4.35 0.72
CA TYR A 120 7.17 -3.40 1.30
C TYR A 120 5.96 -3.20 0.38
N GLN A 121 4.75 -3.28 0.94
CA GLN A 121 3.48 -3.08 0.26
C GLN A 121 2.86 -1.76 0.73
N HIS A 122 2.66 -0.83 -0.22
CA HIS A 122 2.14 0.50 0.07
C HIS A 122 0.63 0.50 0.34
N GLY A 123 0.16 1.50 1.08
CA GLY A 123 -1.25 1.72 1.40
C GLY A 123 -2.03 2.39 0.26
N THR A 124 -3.28 2.77 0.55
CA THR A 124 -4.14 3.51 -0.38
C THR A 124 -3.55 4.88 -0.69
N VAL A 125 -3.45 5.21 -1.97
CA VAL A 125 -2.95 6.50 -2.45
C VAL A 125 -3.91 7.12 -3.46
N TYR A 126 -3.90 8.45 -3.52
CA TYR A 126 -4.82 9.21 -4.38
C TYR A 126 -4.12 9.80 -5.61
N GLY A 127 -2.80 9.88 -5.61
CA GLY A 127 -2.00 10.26 -6.75
C GLY A 127 -1.31 9.06 -7.39
N LYS A 128 -1.34 8.98 -8.72
CA LYS A 128 -0.78 7.86 -9.48
C LYS A 128 0.72 7.63 -9.22
N GLN A 129 1.45 8.69 -8.85
CA GLN A 129 2.88 8.66 -8.54
C GLN A 129 3.18 8.61 -7.03
N GLN A 130 2.19 8.43 -6.16
CA GLN A 130 2.42 8.27 -4.72
C GLN A 130 2.78 6.82 -4.35
N VAL A 131 3.62 6.19 -5.13
CA VAL A 131 3.94 4.76 -5.10
C VAL A 131 5.45 4.53 -4.99
N PRO A 132 5.92 3.29 -4.70
CA PRO A 132 7.32 3.02 -4.42
C PRO A 132 8.32 3.50 -5.48
N SER A 133 8.03 3.38 -6.78
CA SER A 133 8.96 3.84 -7.83
C SER A 133 9.04 5.36 -7.99
N PHE A 134 8.27 6.11 -7.18
CA PHE A 134 8.34 7.56 -7.02
C PHE A 134 8.49 7.95 -5.53
N PRO A 135 9.59 7.54 -4.88
CA PRO A 135 9.69 7.57 -3.42
C PRO A 135 9.62 8.97 -2.81
N ASP A 136 9.99 10.02 -3.55
CA ASP A 136 9.85 11.42 -3.09
C ASP A 136 8.38 11.87 -2.99
N GLN A 137 7.45 11.16 -3.63
CA GLN A 137 6.01 11.42 -3.59
C GLN A 137 5.25 10.44 -2.67
N SER A 138 5.95 9.48 -2.04
CA SER A 138 5.36 8.44 -1.19
C SER A 138 5.96 8.48 0.23
N PRO A 139 5.38 9.29 1.14
CA PRO A 139 5.92 9.44 2.51
C PRO A 139 6.02 8.12 3.29
N GLU A 140 5.09 7.19 3.07
CA GLU A 140 5.13 5.87 3.71
C GLU A 140 6.28 5.00 3.19
N THR A 141 6.51 5.00 1.85
CA THR A 141 7.66 4.33 1.25
C THR A 141 8.96 4.98 1.71
N ALA A 142 9.00 6.31 1.80
CA ALA A 142 10.16 7.05 2.28
C ALA A 142 10.53 6.64 3.72
N LEU A 143 9.54 6.51 4.61
CA LEU A 143 9.77 5.99 5.97
C LEU A 143 10.33 4.57 5.94
N ALA A 144 9.77 3.68 5.13
CA ALA A 144 10.27 2.31 5.01
C ALA A 144 11.72 2.27 4.48
N ILE A 145 12.05 3.06 3.45
CA ILE A 145 13.41 3.19 2.94
C ILE A 145 14.36 3.67 4.04
N ALA A 146 14.02 4.75 4.74
CA ALA A 146 14.88 5.34 5.77
C ALA A 146 15.11 4.37 6.95
N GLN A 147 14.04 3.69 7.42
CA GLN A 147 14.11 2.80 8.58
C GLN A 147 14.76 1.44 8.25
N PHE A 148 14.59 0.91 7.04
CA PHE A 148 15.13 -0.40 6.68
C PHE A 148 16.36 -0.31 5.77
N ALA A 149 16.27 0.32 4.60
CA ALA A 149 17.40 0.41 3.69
C ALA A 149 18.50 1.31 4.24
N GLY A 150 18.16 2.39 4.94
CA GLY A 150 19.12 3.22 5.70
C GLY A 150 19.86 2.46 6.80
N GLN A 151 19.44 1.23 7.14
CA GLN A 151 20.07 0.38 8.14
C GLN A 151 20.49 -1.00 7.61
N GLY A 152 20.70 -1.10 6.29
CA GLY A 152 21.34 -2.27 5.69
C GLY A 152 20.38 -3.37 5.24
N TYR A 153 19.11 -3.07 4.98
CA TYR A 153 18.20 -3.96 4.26
C TYR A 153 18.16 -3.60 2.78
N LEU A 154 18.05 -4.58 1.91
CA LEU A 154 17.44 -4.34 0.61
C LEU A 154 15.95 -4.06 0.83
N LEU A 155 15.37 -3.13 0.06
CA LEU A 155 13.92 -2.90 0.10
C LEU A 155 13.38 -2.91 -1.32
N ILE A 156 12.29 -3.64 -1.55
CA ILE A 156 11.53 -3.62 -2.79
C ILE A 156 10.08 -3.25 -2.51
N GLY A 157 9.42 -2.66 -3.51
CA GLY A 157 7.98 -2.36 -3.45
C GLY A 157 7.40 -2.32 -4.86
N ALA A 158 6.31 -3.06 -5.10
CA ALA A 158 5.55 -2.98 -6.35
C ALA A 158 4.68 -1.72 -6.35
N ASP A 159 4.53 -1.07 -7.51
CA ASP A 159 3.62 0.08 -7.64
C ASP A 159 2.13 -0.33 -7.70
N TYR A 160 1.84 -1.61 -7.85
CA TYR A 160 0.57 -2.24 -8.23
C TYR A 160 0.09 -1.87 -9.64
N PHE A 161 -0.86 -2.66 -10.16
CA PHE A 161 -1.36 -2.44 -11.52
C PHE A 161 -2.24 -1.19 -11.57
N GLY A 162 -2.05 -0.39 -12.60
CA GLY A 162 -2.72 0.89 -12.76
C GLY A 162 -2.02 2.07 -12.11
N MET A 163 -0.95 1.83 -11.33
CA MET A 163 -0.22 2.87 -10.62
C MET A 163 1.18 3.11 -11.22
N GLY A 164 1.86 4.15 -10.75
CA GLY A 164 3.17 4.55 -11.26
C GLY A 164 3.10 5.00 -12.72
N VAL A 165 3.85 4.35 -13.61
CA VAL A 165 3.86 4.63 -15.06
C VAL A 165 2.87 3.78 -15.85
N SER A 166 2.11 2.90 -15.20
CA SER A 166 1.16 2.01 -15.87
C SER A 166 0.04 2.77 -16.58
N SER A 167 -0.41 2.29 -17.74
CA SER A 167 -1.60 2.79 -18.44
C SER A 167 -2.88 2.02 -18.09
N GLU A 168 -2.77 0.96 -17.29
CA GLU A 168 -3.91 0.18 -16.84
C GLU A 168 -4.82 0.99 -15.90
N PRO A 169 -6.11 0.65 -15.77
CA PRO A 169 -6.92 1.11 -14.66
C PRO A 169 -6.35 0.60 -13.33
N GLU A 170 -6.59 1.30 -12.24
CA GLU A 170 -6.16 0.85 -10.93
C GLU A 170 -6.88 -0.43 -10.49
N GLY A 171 -6.12 -1.40 -9.95
CA GLY A 171 -6.62 -2.65 -9.39
C GLY A 171 -6.76 -2.61 -7.87
N TYR A 172 -7.43 -1.57 -7.32
CA TYR A 172 -7.59 -1.42 -5.87
C TYR A 172 -8.30 -2.62 -5.24
N MET A 173 -7.67 -3.26 -4.24
CA MET A 173 -8.17 -4.44 -3.54
C MET A 173 -8.48 -5.67 -4.43
N VAL A 174 -7.98 -5.71 -5.66
CA VAL A 174 -8.10 -6.87 -6.54
C VAL A 174 -7.05 -7.91 -6.15
N LYS A 175 -7.46 -8.94 -5.39
CA LYS A 175 -6.55 -9.83 -4.65
C LYS A 175 -5.52 -10.53 -5.53
N ALA A 176 -5.96 -11.23 -6.60
CA ALA A 176 -5.02 -12.00 -7.43
C ALA A 176 -4.06 -11.09 -8.21
N SER A 177 -4.53 -9.91 -8.65
CA SER A 177 -3.65 -8.89 -9.26
C SER A 177 -2.62 -8.36 -8.26
N HIS A 178 -2.97 -8.13 -6.99
CA HIS A 178 -2.00 -7.74 -5.96
C HIS A 178 -0.98 -8.86 -5.67
N GLN A 179 -1.45 -10.10 -5.57
CA GLN A 179 -0.58 -11.27 -5.43
C GLN A 179 0.42 -11.38 -6.60
N GLN A 180 -0.05 -11.16 -7.83
CA GLN A 180 0.77 -11.25 -9.02
C GLN A 180 1.77 -10.09 -9.10
N ALA A 181 1.33 -8.84 -8.87
CA ALA A 181 2.19 -7.66 -8.91
C ALA A 181 3.38 -7.78 -7.93
N THR A 182 3.11 -8.20 -6.70
CA THR A 182 4.12 -8.35 -5.65
C THR A 182 5.04 -9.54 -5.88
N TYR A 183 4.50 -10.65 -6.38
CA TYR A 183 5.29 -11.83 -6.71
C TYR A 183 6.24 -11.57 -7.88
N ASP A 184 5.76 -10.97 -8.97
CA ASP A 184 6.58 -10.67 -10.14
C ASP A 184 7.64 -9.60 -9.82
N MET A 185 7.30 -8.61 -8.96
CA MET A 185 8.29 -7.64 -8.47
C MET A 185 9.41 -8.33 -7.67
N LEU A 186 9.09 -9.31 -6.83
CA LEU A 186 10.09 -10.07 -6.10
C LEU A 186 11.00 -10.86 -7.07
N MET A 187 10.40 -11.54 -8.08
CA MET A 187 11.18 -12.30 -9.05
C MET A 187 12.05 -11.39 -9.91
N ALA A 188 11.52 -10.26 -10.39
CA ALA A 188 12.28 -9.26 -11.14
C ALA A 188 13.44 -8.68 -10.32
N SER A 189 13.18 -8.36 -9.03
CA SER A 189 14.23 -7.87 -8.15
C SER A 189 15.32 -8.90 -7.91
N ARG A 190 14.99 -10.18 -7.77
CA ARG A 190 16.00 -11.27 -7.66
C ARG A 190 16.90 -11.33 -8.90
N ALA A 191 16.35 -11.13 -10.10
CA ALA A 191 17.14 -11.09 -11.33
C ALA A 191 18.10 -9.87 -11.36
N VAL A 192 17.62 -8.69 -10.90
CA VAL A 192 18.46 -7.49 -10.78
C VAL A 192 19.56 -7.69 -9.73
N LEU A 193 19.22 -8.23 -8.56
CA LEU A 193 20.19 -8.50 -7.49
C LEU A 193 21.27 -9.49 -7.94
N ALA A 194 20.91 -10.56 -8.65
CA ALA A 194 21.88 -11.50 -9.22
C ALA A 194 22.84 -10.82 -10.20
N HIS A 195 22.33 -9.93 -11.07
CA HIS A 195 23.16 -9.11 -11.96
C HIS A 195 24.11 -8.18 -11.19
N MET A 196 23.63 -7.58 -10.10
CA MET A 196 24.44 -6.74 -9.20
C MET A 196 25.41 -7.55 -8.32
N LYS A 197 25.37 -8.88 -8.36
CA LYS A 197 26.12 -9.80 -7.48
C LYS A 197 25.77 -9.60 -6.00
N LEU A 198 24.49 -9.32 -5.72
CA LEU A 198 23.93 -9.19 -4.37
C LEU A 198 23.04 -10.40 -4.06
N THR A 199 22.99 -10.77 -2.78
CA THR A 199 22.15 -11.88 -2.31
C THR A 199 21.21 -11.43 -1.18
N ALA A 200 20.06 -12.10 -1.08
CA ALA A 200 19.02 -11.83 -0.09
C ALA A 200 18.63 -13.14 0.63
N PRO A 201 19.38 -13.59 1.64
CA PRO A 201 19.18 -14.89 2.30
C PRO A 201 17.91 -14.94 3.18
N LYS A 202 17.40 -13.79 3.62
CA LYS A 202 16.16 -13.66 4.42
C LYS A 202 15.18 -12.76 3.69
N LEU A 203 13.92 -13.23 3.58
CA LEU A 203 12.80 -12.46 3.02
C LEU A 203 11.85 -12.06 4.14
N PHE A 204 11.69 -10.77 4.33
CA PHE A 204 10.63 -10.16 5.14
C PHE A 204 9.62 -9.49 4.23
N ILE A 205 8.36 -9.49 4.63
CA ILE A 205 7.30 -8.78 3.92
C ILE A 205 6.52 -7.91 4.91
N GLY A 206 6.08 -6.74 4.49
CA GLY A 206 5.33 -5.84 5.37
C GLY A 206 4.61 -4.73 4.62
N GLY A 207 3.50 -4.25 5.19
CA GLY A 207 2.73 -3.19 4.59
C GLY A 207 1.68 -2.59 5.52
N TRP A 208 1.13 -1.46 5.11
CA TRP A 208 0.18 -0.68 5.87
C TRP A 208 -1.15 -0.51 5.14
N SER A 209 -2.27 -0.55 5.86
CA SER A 209 -3.61 -0.31 5.31
C SER A 209 -3.91 -1.28 4.14
N GLN A 210 -4.23 -0.79 2.93
CA GLN A 210 -4.28 -1.62 1.71
C GLN A 210 -3.03 -2.50 1.59
N GLY A 211 -1.84 -1.95 1.84
CA GLY A 211 -0.59 -2.71 1.81
C GLY A 211 -0.52 -3.81 2.88
N GLY A 212 -1.22 -3.64 4.00
CA GLY A 212 -1.38 -4.71 4.99
C GLY A 212 -2.20 -5.88 4.45
N PHE A 213 -3.31 -5.60 3.77
CA PHE A 213 -4.07 -6.62 3.04
C PHE A 213 -3.21 -7.29 1.96
N VAL A 214 -2.52 -6.48 1.15
CA VAL A 214 -1.64 -6.98 0.08
C VAL A 214 -0.51 -7.84 0.65
N THR A 215 0.07 -7.47 1.80
CA THR A 215 1.08 -8.29 2.49
C THR A 215 0.55 -9.67 2.85
N MET A 216 -0.66 -9.76 3.39
CA MET A 216 -1.27 -11.04 3.74
C MET A 216 -1.64 -11.84 2.48
N ALA A 217 -2.19 -11.21 1.44
CA ALA A 217 -2.46 -11.86 0.16
C ALA A 217 -1.16 -12.37 -0.51
N PHE A 218 -0.09 -11.59 -0.44
CA PHE A 218 1.22 -11.97 -0.95
C PHE A 218 1.84 -13.13 -0.16
N LEU A 219 1.67 -13.13 1.18
CA LEU A 219 2.10 -14.25 2.02
C LEU A 219 1.44 -15.57 1.58
N GLU A 220 0.12 -15.55 1.35
CA GLU A 220 -0.63 -16.71 0.84
C GLU A 220 -0.04 -17.21 -0.49
N LYS A 221 0.24 -16.31 -1.41
CA LYS A 221 0.88 -16.63 -2.71
C LYS A 221 2.28 -17.24 -2.53
N LEU A 222 3.11 -16.66 -1.66
CA LEU A 222 4.47 -17.15 -1.40
C LEU A 222 4.45 -18.53 -0.75
N GLU A 223 3.61 -18.75 0.25
CA GLU A 223 3.46 -20.04 0.92
C GLU A 223 2.93 -21.12 -0.04
N SER A 224 1.98 -20.78 -0.91
CA SER A 224 1.46 -21.69 -1.93
C SER A 224 2.50 -22.04 -3.01
N ALA A 225 3.40 -21.10 -3.31
CA ALA A 225 4.51 -21.29 -4.26
C ALA A 225 5.76 -21.93 -3.62
N GLY A 226 5.73 -22.25 -2.32
CA GLY A 226 6.87 -22.81 -1.60
C GLY A 226 8.04 -21.85 -1.42
N VAL A 227 7.80 -20.53 -1.50
CA VAL A 227 8.84 -19.50 -1.28
C VAL A 227 8.94 -19.18 0.20
N PRO A 228 10.07 -19.43 0.86
CA PRO A 228 10.22 -19.17 2.29
C PRO A 228 10.10 -17.68 2.62
N VAL A 229 9.29 -17.36 3.64
CA VAL A 229 9.18 -16.03 4.24
C VAL A 229 9.69 -16.12 5.68
N THR A 230 10.66 -15.27 6.02
CA THR A 230 11.26 -15.26 7.36
C THR A 230 10.28 -14.72 8.40
N ALA A 231 9.58 -13.64 8.09
CA ALA A 231 8.48 -13.10 8.87
C ALA A 231 7.67 -12.07 8.06
N ALA A 232 6.40 -11.87 8.43
CA ALA A 232 5.50 -10.88 7.86
C ALA A 232 4.98 -9.93 8.94
N ALA A 233 4.90 -8.63 8.64
CA ALA A 233 4.33 -7.64 9.55
C ALA A 233 3.36 -6.71 8.82
N THR A 234 2.19 -6.47 9.40
CA THR A 234 1.21 -5.52 8.85
C THR A 234 0.86 -4.45 9.87
N ALA A 235 0.40 -3.29 9.41
CA ALA A 235 -0.23 -2.30 10.26
C ALA A 235 -1.60 -1.93 9.68
N SER A 236 -2.64 -1.91 10.53
CA SER A 236 -4.00 -1.54 10.14
C SER A 236 -4.48 -2.27 8.87
N ALA A 237 -4.30 -3.59 8.82
CA ALA A 237 -4.60 -4.40 7.64
C ALA A 237 -6.10 -4.76 7.56
N PRO A 238 -6.84 -4.37 6.50
CA PRO A 238 -8.21 -4.81 6.25
C PRO A 238 -8.22 -6.23 5.67
N VAL A 239 -7.83 -7.23 6.48
CA VAL A 239 -7.65 -8.63 6.02
C VAL A 239 -8.94 -9.29 5.53
N ASP A 240 -10.10 -8.73 5.88
CA ASP A 240 -11.42 -9.07 5.37
C ASP A 240 -12.10 -7.79 4.87
N VAL A 241 -12.12 -7.61 3.55
CA VAL A 241 -12.62 -6.35 2.95
C VAL A 241 -14.13 -6.24 3.07
N MET A 242 -14.86 -7.37 3.00
CA MET A 242 -16.31 -7.40 3.21
C MET A 242 -16.66 -6.94 4.63
N ALA A 243 -16.04 -7.54 5.66
CA ALA A 243 -16.28 -7.17 7.05
C ALA A 243 -15.84 -5.72 7.35
N THR A 244 -14.80 -5.23 6.67
CA THR A 244 -14.34 -3.85 6.84
C THR A 244 -15.34 -2.86 6.27
N LEU A 245 -15.79 -3.04 5.02
CA LEU A 245 -16.67 -2.08 4.35
C LEU A 245 -18.12 -2.16 4.84
N SER A 246 -18.66 -3.36 5.08
CA SER A 246 -20.00 -3.49 5.67
C SER A 246 -20.04 -2.90 7.09
N GLY A 247 -18.93 -3.00 7.83
CA GLY A 247 -18.82 -2.41 9.16
C GLY A 247 -19.10 -0.91 9.20
N PHE A 248 -18.73 -0.14 8.15
CA PHE A 248 -19.05 1.28 8.05
C PHE A 248 -20.53 1.56 7.76
N LEU A 249 -21.22 0.62 7.15
CA LEU A 249 -22.66 0.74 6.82
C LEU A 249 -23.53 0.27 7.98
N ASP A 250 -23.18 -0.86 8.58
CA ASP A 250 -24.01 -1.53 9.61
C ASP A 250 -23.73 -0.98 11.03
N PHE A 251 -22.48 -0.54 11.28
CA PHE A 251 -22.00 -0.10 12.59
C PHE A 251 -21.16 1.19 12.51
N PRO A 252 -21.70 2.28 11.92
CA PRO A 252 -20.94 3.52 11.75
C PRO A 252 -20.49 4.08 13.10
N ARG A 253 -19.20 4.46 13.19
CA ARG A 253 -18.62 5.03 14.42
C ARG A 253 -18.47 6.54 14.27
N LYS A 254 -18.59 7.25 15.38
CA LYS A 254 -18.45 8.72 15.40
C LYS A 254 -17.07 9.20 14.91
N ASN A 255 -16.06 8.37 15.04
CA ASN A 255 -14.68 8.66 14.64
C ASN A 255 -14.28 8.01 13.31
N ASP A 256 -15.20 7.41 12.56
CA ASP A 256 -14.89 6.93 11.21
C ASP A 256 -14.39 8.09 10.35
N ALA A 257 -13.37 7.81 9.54
CA ALA A 257 -12.70 8.84 8.78
C ALA A 257 -13.56 9.35 7.60
N ASP A 258 -13.53 10.65 7.36
CA ASP A 258 -14.29 11.28 6.27
C ASP A 258 -13.93 10.74 4.88
N TRP A 259 -12.73 10.17 4.71
CA TRP A 259 -12.26 9.62 3.44
C TRP A 259 -12.73 8.18 3.14
N ILE A 260 -13.50 7.55 4.04
CA ILE A 260 -14.01 6.17 3.84
C ILE A 260 -14.81 6.04 2.54
N SER A 261 -15.54 7.08 2.13
CA SER A 261 -16.27 7.13 0.86
C SER A 261 -15.41 6.78 -0.35
N THR A 262 -14.13 7.15 -0.32
CA THR A 262 -13.19 6.86 -1.42
C THR A 262 -12.87 5.37 -1.56
N LEU A 263 -12.99 4.57 -0.50
CA LEU A 263 -12.77 3.12 -0.53
C LEU A 263 -13.83 2.42 -1.39
N PHE A 264 -15.09 2.85 -1.26
CA PHE A 264 -16.20 2.35 -2.09
C PHE A 264 -16.03 2.76 -3.55
N ILE A 265 -15.58 3.99 -3.80
CA ILE A 265 -15.27 4.47 -5.15
C ILE A 265 -14.18 3.62 -5.77
N LEU A 266 -13.01 3.54 -5.12
CA LEU A 266 -11.85 2.83 -5.66
C LEU A 266 -12.16 1.35 -5.91
N SER A 267 -12.77 0.66 -4.95
CA SER A 267 -13.06 -0.77 -5.08
C SER A 267 -14.12 -1.07 -6.14
N SER A 268 -15.20 -0.26 -6.23
CA SER A 268 -16.27 -0.50 -7.20
C SER A 268 -15.79 -0.38 -8.64
N PHE A 269 -15.05 0.66 -8.98
CA PHE A 269 -14.48 0.83 -10.32
C PHE A 269 -13.36 -0.18 -10.60
N SER A 270 -12.52 -0.52 -9.61
CA SER A 270 -11.49 -1.55 -9.78
C SER A 270 -12.12 -2.92 -10.06
N PHE A 271 -13.15 -3.28 -9.31
CA PHE A 271 -13.85 -4.55 -9.52
C PHE A 271 -14.60 -4.58 -10.86
N GLU A 272 -15.24 -3.47 -11.25
CA GLU A 272 -15.86 -3.35 -12.57
C GLU A 272 -14.86 -3.65 -13.69
N ASN A 273 -13.67 -3.03 -13.62
CA ASN A 273 -12.65 -3.15 -14.66
C ASN A 273 -11.96 -4.52 -14.66
N TYR A 274 -11.58 -5.03 -13.49
CA TYR A 274 -10.76 -6.25 -13.39
C TYR A 274 -11.59 -7.51 -13.54
N TYR A 275 -12.73 -7.60 -12.85
CA TYR A 275 -13.63 -8.76 -12.93
C TYR A 275 -14.60 -8.70 -14.12
N ARG A 276 -14.55 -7.62 -14.91
CA ARG A 276 -15.38 -7.43 -16.10
C ARG A 276 -16.88 -7.54 -15.78
N VAL A 277 -17.32 -6.79 -14.76
CA VAL A 277 -18.73 -6.67 -14.36
C VAL A 277 -19.24 -5.28 -14.76
N PRO A 278 -19.66 -5.07 -16.01
CA PRO A 278 -20.05 -3.75 -16.51
C PRO A 278 -21.18 -3.14 -15.68
N GLY A 279 -21.03 -1.86 -15.31
CA GLY A 279 -22.05 -1.12 -14.55
C GLY A 279 -22.02 -1.39 -13.04
N LEU A 280 -21.04 -2.11 -12.50
CA LEU A 280 -20.94 -2.39 -11.06
C LEU A 280 -20.87 -1.10 -10.23
N ALA A 281 -19.98 -0.17 -10.60
CA ALA A 281 -19.88 1.11 -9.92
C ALA A 281 -21.17 1.96 -10.05
N ARG A 282 -21.82 1.92 -11.20
CA ARG A 282 -23.10 2.60 -11.41
C ARG A 282 -24.24 1.98 -10.60
N ALA A 283 -24.19 0.68 -10.35
CA ALA A 283 -25.16 0.00 -9.50
C ALA A 283 -24.98 0.33 -8.02
N LEU A 284 -23.74 0.60 -7.58
CA LEU A 284 -23.42 0.95 -6.19
C LEU A 284 -23.64 2.43 -5.89
N LEU A 285 -23.15 3.31 -6.76
CA LEU A 285 -23.11 4.75 -6.53
C LEU A 285 -24.40 5.43 -6.94
N THR A 286 -24.79 6.48 -6.22
CA THR A 286 -25.92 7.33 -6.62
C THR A 286 -25.62 8.05 -7.92
N PRO A 287 -26.62 8.29 -8.79
CA PRO A 287 -26.42 8.96 -10.08
C PRO A 287 -25.79 10.35 -9.95
N GLU A 288 -26.11 11.08 -8.88
CA GLU A 288 -25.61 12.43 -8.61
C GLU A 288 -24.09 12.48 -8.49
N TYR A 289 -23.47 11.50 -7.82
CA TYR A 289 -22.03 11.51 -7.53
C TYR A 289 -21.21 10.58 -8.43
N TYR A 290 -21.86 9.84 -9.34
CA TYR A 290 -21.16 8.87 -10.19
C TYR A 290 -20.05 9.48 -11.03
N ASP A 291 -20.30 10.64 -11.67
CA ASP A 291 -19.31 11.24 -12.57
C ASP A 291 -18.10 11.82 -11.82
N VAL A 292 -18.29 12.44 -10.64
CA VAL A 292 -17.17 12.90 -9.81
C VAL A 292 -16.40 11.74 -9.23
N ALA A 293 -17.08 10.67 -8.80
CA ALA A 293 -16.45 9.44 -8.33
C ALA A 293 -15.60 8.78 -9.43
N ARG A 294 -16.09 8.73 -10.67
CA ARG A 294 -15.34 8.23 -11.82
C ARG A 294 -14.09 9.07 -12.08
N LYS A 295 -14.20 10.41 -12.08
CA LYS A 295 -13.04 11.30 -12.22
C LYS A 295 -12.00 11.08 -11.12
N ALA A 296 -12.45 10.91 -9.87
CA ALA A 296 -11.56 10.61 -8.74
C ALA A 296 -10.81 9.29 -8.94
N TYR A 297 -11.50 8.23 -9.35
CA TYR A 297 -10.88 6.92 -9.66
C TYR A 297 -9.89 7.02 -10.82
N GLU A 298 -10.26 7.69 -11.91
CA GLU A 298 -9.42 7.86 -13.10
C GLU A 298 -8.28 8.89 -12.92
N ARG A 299 -8.17 9.52 -11.74
CA ARG A 299 -7.24 10.63 -11.45
C ARG A 299 -7.35 11.80 -12.43
N GLN A 300 -8.55 12.03 -12.93
CA GLN A 300 -8.83 13.24 -13.71
C GLN A 300 -9.01 14.45 -12.78
N PRO A 301 -8.87 15.67 -13.27
CA PRO A 301 -9.12 16.86 -12.45
C PRO A 301 -10.57 16.89 -11.94
N PHE A 302 -10.73 17.04 -10.61
CA PHE A 302 -12.02 17.23 -9.94
C PHE A 302 -11.80 18.05 -8.67
N ASN A 303 -12.87 18.63 -8.11
CA ASN A 303 -12.80 19.25 -6.80
C ASN A 303 -13.07 18.19 -5.72
N PRO A 304 -12.13 17.91 -4.81
CA PRO A 304 -12.32 16.91 -3.74
C PRO A 304 -13.56 17.17 -2.86
N ALA A 305 -13.97 18.42 -2.69
CA ALA A 305 -15.17 18.78 -1.94
C ALA A 305 -16.48 18.31 -2.60
N ASP A 306 -16.44 17.97 -3.90
CA ASP A 306 -17.61 17.44 -4.61
C ASP A 306 -17.85 15.95 -4.33
N VAL A 307 -16.87 15.26 -3.74
CA VAL A 307 -17.05 13.86 -3.29
C VAL A 307 -17.66 13.87 -1.89
N PRO A 308 -18.85 13.31 -1.68
CA PRO A 308 -19.48 13.32 -0.37
C PRO A 308 -18.73 12.42 0.61
N THR A 309 -18.54 12.89 1.84
CA THR A 309 -18.03 12.10 2.96
C THR A 309 -19.13 11.25 3.62
N ASP A 310 -20.37 11.64 3.43
CA ASP A 310 -21.56 10.93 3.89
C ASP A 310 -21.89 9.77 2.94
N LEU A 311 -21.77 8.54 3.43
CA LEU A 311 -22.04 7.34 2.66
C LEU A 311 -23.51 7.25 2.19
N HIS A 312 -24.50 7.80 2.96
CA HIS A 312 -25.89 7.84 2.53
C HIS A 312 -26.14 8.73 1.32
N LYS A 313 -25.24 9.67 1.03
CA LYS A 313 -25.28 10.45 -0.21
C LYS A 313 -24.59 9.73 -1.36
N LEU A 314 -23.45 9.09 -1.08
CA LEU A 314 -22.63 8.44 -2.10
C LEU A 314 -23.26 7.16 -2.63
N LEU A 315 -23.77 6.31 -1.74
CA LEU A 315 -24.26 4.97 -2.06
C LEU A 315 -25.77 4.96 -2.25
N ARG A 316 -26.22 4.08 -3.11
CA ARG A 316 -27.67 3.85 -3.28
C ARG A 316 -28.29 3.29 -2.00
N PRO A 317 -29.51 3.70 -1.62
CA PRO A 317 -30.12 3.35 -0.33
C PRO A 317 -30.22 1.86 -0.05
N GLU A 318 -30.44 1.03 -1.09
CA GLU A 318 -30.55 -0.42 -0.94
C GLU A 318 -29.30 -1.08 -0.39
N TYR A 319 -28.10 -0.46 -0.52
CA TYR A 319 -26.86 -0.99 0.00
C TYR A 319 -26.71 -0.86 1.53
N PHE A 320 -27.59 -0.14 2.20
CA PHE A 320 -27.68 -0.09 3.66
C PHE A 320 -28.55 -1.21 4.26
N ASP A 321 -29.15 -2.05 3.42
CA ASP A 321 -29.70 -3.33 3.84
C ASP A 321 -28.61 -4.39 3.75
N ALA A 322 -28.23 -4.99 4.90
CA ALA A 322 -27.14 -5.95 4.98
C ALA A 322 -27.35 -7.20 4.10
N GLN A 323 -28.61 -7.64 3.94
CA GLN A 323 -28.94 -8.79 3.08
C GLN A 323 -28.79 -8.44 1.61
N PHE A 324 -29.28 -7.26 1.20
CA PHE A 324 -29.08 -6.77 -0.15
C PHE A 324 -27.60 -6.58 -0.46
N PHE A 325 -26.86 -5.91 0.44
CA PHE A 325 -25.41 -5.68 0.29
C PHE A 325 -24.67 -6.99 0.07
N ALA A 326 -24.83 -7.97 0.97
CA ALA A 326 -24.18 -9.28 0.84
C ALA A 326 -24.57 -10.05 -0.41
N GLY A 327 -25.84 -9.94 -0.84
CA GLY A 327 -26.39 -10.60 -2.04
C GLY A 327 -26.08 -9.91 -3.36
N SER A 328 -25.61 -8.65 -3.34
CA SER A 328 -25.26 -7.87 -4.53
C SER A 328 -24.02 -8.43 -5.24
N ALA A 329 -23.82 -8.08 -6.51
CA ALA A 329 -22.58 -8.43 -7.22
C ALA A 329 -21.35 -7.83 -6.53
N TYR A 330 -21.46 -6.60 -6.02
CA TYR A 330 -20.38 -5.93 -5.29
C TYR A 330 -20.06 -6.66 -3.97
N GLY A 331 -21.07 -6.97 -3.15
CA GLY A 331 -20.88 -7.68 -1.89
C GLY A 331 -20.26 -9.07 -2.06
N ARG A 332 -20.66 -9.82 -3.08
CA ARG A 332 -20.05 -11.13 -3.39
C ARG A 332 -18.57 -11.01 -3.73
N LEU A 333 -18.18 -10.02 -4.56
CA LEU A 333 -16.77 -9.79 -4.88
C LEU A 333 -15.96 -9.36 -3.63
N LEU A 334 -16.56 -8.56 -2.74
CA LEU A 334 -15.94 -8.22 -1.46
C LEU A 334 -15.74 -9.46 -0.57
N ALA A 335 -16.73 -10.35 -0.51
CA ALA A 335 -16.65 -11.58 0.30
C ALA A 335 -15.52 -12.52 -0.15
N ASP A 336 -15.22 -12.52 -1.45
CA ASP A 336 -14.07 -13.23 -2.01
C ASP A 336 -12.74 -12.50 -1.77
N THR A 337 -12.81 -11.21 -1.41
CA THR A 337 -11.64 -10.37 -1.15
C THR A 337 -11.25 -10.43 0.32
N GLN A 338 -10.57 -11.50 0.71
CA GLN A 338 -10.06 -11.71 2.07
C GLN A 338 -8.66 -12.36 2.02
N ALA A 339 -7.84 -12.12 3.04
CA ALA A 339 -6.44 -12.54 3.07
C ALA A 339 -6.03 -13.05 4.47
N TYR A 340 -6.77 -14.05 5.01
CA TYR A 340 -6.48 -14.67 6.31
C TYR A 340 -7.01 -16.11 6.46
N ARG A 341 -7.83 -16.58 5.52
CA ARG A 341 -8.57 -17.87 5.63
C ARG A 341 -7.77 -19.06 5.08
N TRP A 342 -6.53 -19.21 5.53
CA TRP A 342 -5.72 -20.42 5.28
C TRP A 342 -4.88 -20.72 6.52
N VAL A 343 -4.24 -21.89 6.59
CA VAL A 343 -3.29 -22.22 7.66
C VAL A 343 -1.97 -21.51 7.37
N ILE A 344 -1.71 -20.42 8.08
CA ILE A 344 -0.51 -19.59 7.94
C ILE A 344 0.67 -20.33 8.58
N LYS A 345 1.76 -20.48 7.85
CA LYS A 345 2.97 -21.21 8.29
C LYS A 345 4.08 -20.27 8.78
N SER A 346 4.19 -19.10 8.16
CA SER A 346 5.22 -18.10 8.49
C SER A 346 4.85 -17.30 9.73
N PRO A 347 5.83 -16.80 10.51
CA PRO A 347 5.56 -15.88 11.61
C PRO A 347 4.93 -14.58 11.10
N VAL A 348 3.81 -14.16 11.69
CA VAL A 348 3.08 -12.94 11.33
C VAL A 348 2.79 -12.10 12.58
N ARG A 349 2.98 -10.78 12.48
CA ARG A 349 2.50 -9.79 13.44
C ARG A 349 1.60 -8.77 12.75
N ASN A 350 0.32 -8.77 13.12
CA ASN A 350 -0.66 -7.77 12.68
C ASN A 350 -0.77 -6.69 13.75
N TYR A 351 -0.26 -5.48 13.44
CA TYR A 351 -0.34 -4.33 14.34
C TYR A 351 -1.63 -3.56 14.08
N PHE A 352 -2.29 -3.14 15.17
CA PHE A 352 -3.54 -2.38 15.12
C PHE A 352 -3.56 -1.27 16.16
N GLY A 353 -4.28 -0.18 15.87
CA GLY A 353 -4.55 0.93 16.78
C GLY A 353 -5.88 0.75 17.47
N GLU A 354 -5.95 1.05 18.77
CA GLU A 354 -7.20 0.97 19.54
C GLU A 354 -8.21 2.05 19.12
N THR A 355 -7.71 3.16 18.55
CA THR A 355 -8.53 4.30 18.11
C THR A 355 -8.41 4.55 16.59
N ASP A 356 -8.02 3.53 15.83
CA ASP A 356 -7.92 3.60 14.38
C ASP A 356 -9.30 3.92 13.77
N GLU A 357 -9.38 5.01 13.02
CA GLU A 357 -10.60 5.54 12.42
C GLU A 357 -11.01 4.80 11.14
N ALA A 358 -10.20 3.86 10.65
CA ALA A 358 -10.48 3.08 9.45
C ALA A 358 -10.56 1.58 9.74
N ILE A 359 -9.60 1.03 10.47
CA ILE A 359 -9.51 -0.42 10.72
C ILE A 359 -9.74 -0.69 12.20
N THR A 360 -10.88 -1.30 12.52
CA THR A 360 -11.22 -1.62 13.91
C THR A 360 -10.25 -2.64 14.51
N PRO A 361 -10.06 -2.63 15.85
CA PRO A 361 -9.26 -3.66 16.54
C PRO A 361 -9.68 -5.09 16.21
N GLY A 362 -10.99 -5.32 16.03
CA GLY A 362 -11.53 -6.65 15.65
C GLY A 362 -11.00 -7.15 14.32
N ILE A 363 -10.93 -6.27 13.31
CA ILE A 363 -10.33 -6.59 11.99
C ILE A 363 -8.83 -6.83 12.13
N GLY A 364 -8.12 -5.99 12.91
CA GLY A 364 -6.68 -6.16 13.16
C GLY A 364 -6.32 -7.47 13.86
N GLN A 365 -7.24 -8.04 14.65
CA GLN A 365 -7.08 -9.30 15.36
C GLN A 365 -7.60 -10.53 14.60
N LEU A 366 -8.31 -10.34 13.48
CA LEU A 366 -9.08 -11.37 12.81
C LEU A 366 -8.23 -12.56 12.35
N ALA A 367 -7.07 -12.31 11.75
CA ALA A 367 -6.17 -13.38 11.30
C ALA A 367 -5.70 -14.26 12.48
N MET A 368 -5.30 -13.66 13.60
CA MET A 368 -4.92 -14.38 14.81
C MET A 368 -6.11 -15.22 15.36
N THR A 369 -7.27 -14.61 15.44
CA THR A 369 -8.50 -15.26 15.93
C THR A 369 -8.87 -16.48 15.07
N TYR A 370 -8.80 -16.32 13.75
CA TYR A 370 -9.04 -17.41 12.81
C TYR A 370 -8.05 -18.56 12.99
N GLN A 371 -6.73 -18.29 13.09
CA GLN A 371 -5.72 -19.35 13.29
C GLN A 371 -5.93 -20.10 14.61
N ARG A 372 -6.31 -19.41 15.67
CA ARG A 372 -6.66 -20.03 16.95
C ARG A 372 -7.89 -20.92 16.85
N ALA A 373 -8.94 -20.45 16.17
CA ALA A 373 -10.18 -21.21 15.96
C ALA A 373 -9.97 -22.46 15.11
N MET A 374 -9.06 -22.44 14.15
CA MET A 374 -8.70 -23.60 13.34
C MET A 374 -7.93 -24.68 14.12
N GLY A 375 -7.54 -24.43 15.36
CA GLY A 375 -6.82 -25.39 16.19
C GLY A 375 -5.49 -25.85 15.59
N SER A 376 -4.90 -25.03 14.71
CA SER A 376 -3.70 -25.41 13.96
C SER A 376 -2.46 -25.60 14.84
N GLY A 377 -2.55 -25.31 16.15
CA GLY A 377 -1.40 -25.31 17.07
C GLY A 377 -0.33 -24.30 16.68
N ASN A 378 -0.51 -23.62 15.56
CA ASN A 378 0.45 -22.67 15.02
C ASN A 378 0.20 -21.28 15.65
N MET A 379 1.02 -20.96 16.64
CA MET A 379 1.08 -19.63 17.26
C MET A 379 1.85 -18.61 16.41
N ALA A 380 1.99 -18.86 15.10
CA ALA A 380 2.77 -18.01 14.22
C ALA A 380 2.13 -16.64 13.98
N VAL A 381 0.82 -16.48 14.23
CA VAL A 381 0.11 -15.22 14.01
C VAL A 381 -0.21 -14.55 15.33
N GLU A 382 0.34 -13.36 15.53
CA GLU A 382 0.10 -12.48 16.67
C GLU A 382 -0.62 -11.20 16.21
N ALA A 383 -1.55 -10.69 17.02
CA ALA A 383 -2.09 -9.35 16.90
C ALA A 383 -1.46 -8.48 17.99
N VAL A 384 -0.90 -7.33 17.61
CA VAL A 384 -0.13 -6.44 18.48
C VAL A 384 -0.76 -5.06 18.50
N SER A 385 -1.24 -4.62 19.67
CA SER A 385 -1.76 -3.26 19.82
C SER A 385 -0.62 -2.23 19.84
N THR A 386 -0.82 -1.14 19.13
CA THR A 386 0.03 0.06 19.19
C THR A 386 -0.51 1.10 20.18
N GLY A 387 -1.53 0.74 20.95
CA GLY A 387 -2.23 1.63 21.88
C GLY A 387 -3.23 2.56 21.16
N ASN A 388 -3.53 3.70 21.77
CA ASN A 388 -4.46 4.68 21.23
C ASN A 388 -3.83 5.45 20.06
N THR A 389 -3.70 4.79 18.90
CA THR A 389 -3.15 5.37 17.68
C THR A 389 -4.21 5.48 16.60
N SER A 390 -4.13 6.55 15.81
CA SER A 390 -4.91 6.73 14.59
C SER A 390 -4.42 5.75 13.48
N HIS A 391 -5.12 5.68 12.37
CA HIS A 391 -4.74 4.86 11.22
C HIS A 391 -3.28 5.10 10.77
N ARG A 392 -2.89 6.37 10.62
CA ARG A 392 -1.51 6.76 10.29
C ARG A 392 -0.54 6.52 11.44
N GLY A 393 -0.97 6.84 12.67
CA GLY A 393 -0.16 6.64 13.87
C GLY A 393 0.17 5.17 14.13
N THR A 394 -0.73 4.26 13.78
CA THR A 394 -0.50 2.81 13.88
C THR A 394 0.68 2.38 13.04
N TYR A 395 0.77 2.80 11.77
CA TYR A 395 1.91 2.49 10.92
C TYR A 395 3.22 3.08 11.46
N ALA A 396 3.21 4.38 11.75
CA ALA A 396 4.41 5.05 12.27
C ALA A 396 4.96 4.38 13.53
N THR A 397 4.07 3.96 14.44
CA THR A 397 4.44 3.27 15.69
C THR A 397 4.86 1.82 15.47
N ALA A 398 4.27 1.14 14.49
CA ALA A 398 4.57 -0.26 14.17
C ALA A 398 5.94 -0.42 13.49
N VAL A 399 6.34 0.49 12.59
CA VAL A 399 7.56 0.37 11.76
C VAL A 399 8.83 0.09 12.56
N PRO A 400 9.17 0.82 13.65
CA PRO A 400 10.35 0.50 14.45
C PRO A 400 10.20 -0.81 15.24
N GLN A 401 8.97 -1.25 15.53
CA GLN A 401 8.71 -2.56 16.14
C GLN A 401 8.95 -3.68 15.12
N TRP A 402 8.51 -3.51 13.85
CA TRP A 402 8.85 -4.44 12.77
C TRP A 402 10.35 -4.61 12.64
N LYS A 403 11.09 -3.48 12.61
CA LYS A 403 12.54 -3.49 12.46
C LYS A 403 13.21 -4.29 13.56
N ARG A 404 12.88 -4.02 14.83
CA ARG A 404 13.43 -4.78 15.96
C ARG A 404 13.09 -6.28 15.89
N TRP A 405 11.85 -6.59 15.50
CA TRP A 405 11.41 -7.98 15.37
C TRP A 405 12.11 -8.71 14.22
N PHE A 406 12.23 -8.07 13.06
CA PHE A 406 12.93 -8.65 11.91
C PHE A 406 14.43 -8.83 12.18
N ASP A 407 15.07 -7.89 12.90
CA ASP A 407 16.47 -8.01 13.31
C ASP A 407 16.70 -9.19 14.25
N SER A 408 15.68 -9.65 14.99
CA SER A 408 15.77 -10.80 15.91
C SER A 408 15.62 -12.16 15.20
N LYS A 409 15.32 -12.16 13.91
CA LYS A 409 15.17 -13.35 13.08
C LYS A 409 16.43 -13.62 12.27
#